data_1341f5c59ea084f1bfb8457f2e353efc
#
_entry.id   1341f5c59ea084f1bfb8457f2e353efc
#
_cell.length_a   1.000
_cell.length_b   1.000
_cell.length_c   1.000
_cell.angle_alpha   90.00
_cell.angle_beta   90.00
_cell.angle_gamma   90.00
#
_symmetry.space_group_name_H-M   'P 1'
#
loop_
_entity.id
_entity.type
_entity.pdbx_description
1 polymer ?
#
loop_
_entity_poly.entity_id
_entity_poly.type
_entity_poly.pdbx_seq_one_letter_code
_entity_poly.pdbx_strand_id
1 'polypeptide(L)'
;VTGFDTVLNPVIQLKLKQAAEAGAKVVLINPAEYEQHFEFASKIVYVKNDLSFLKEVAKGLLDLGKTSKAEGFDEVAASLASVKAGEDAKEIAALYGNAKKAMIVFQQNFVTTEAAALIADIAVVSGHIGTPRDGILMVKAKNNSQGLIDLGIRAGAEAMQGVKALLVFGEDPEADLSGLEFLMVSDTHMTETAKKADVVIPGTSFASTEGTYTNTERRLQPVRQAVNEEVSFSNWEIAAELAHMFEVEMPYDDTYDISVEMDDQLYKYKYAEVGEIFGGVLAPEKAELKAVGDAKFADPMASTDHLMNVIAERLPKPV
;
A
#
# COMPACT_ATOMS: atom_id res chain seq x y z
N VAL A 1 13.09 0.68 -7.10
CA VAL A 1 12.59 0.30 -5.76
C VAL A 1 13.05 1.36 -4.78
N THR A 2 12.19 1.95 -4.00
CA THR A 2 12.53 2.95 -3.00
C THR A 2 11.84 2.66 -1.67
N GLY A 3 12.53 2.91 -0.53
CA GLY A 3 11.99 2.66 0.79
C GLY A 3 11.47 1.21 0.93
N PHE A 4 12.33 0.21 0.90
CA PHE A 4 11.91 -1.18 0.86
C PHE A 4 12.73 -2.05 1.81
N ASP A 5 12.03 -2.79 2.68
CA ASP A 5 12.62 -3.78 3.56
C ASP A 5 12.28 -5.20 3.07
N THR A 6 13.32 -5.97 2.80
CA THR A 6 13.20 -7.35 2.31
C THR A 6 12.83 -8.35 3.39
N VAL A 7 13.15 -8.08 4.63
CA VAL A 7 12.79 -8.96 5.75
C VAL A 7 11.28 -8.99 5.92
N LEU A 8 10.64 -7.81 5.80
CA LEU A 8 9.19 -7.69 5.87
C LEU A 8 8.47 -8.18 4.60
N ASN A 9 9.16 -8.22 3.46
CA ASN A 9 8.55 -8.55 2.16
C ASN A 9 9.39 -9.54 1.34
N PRO A 10 9.65 -10.75 1.86
CA PRO A 10 10.56 -11.70 1.21
C PRO A 10 10.06 -12.19 -0.16
N VAL A 11 8.74 -12.28 -0.37
CA VAL A 11 8.15 -12.67 -1.66
C VAL A 11 8.42 -11.62 -2.73
N ILE A 12 8.32 -10.33 -2.39
CA ILE A 12 8.63 -9.24 -3.32
C ILE A 12 10.11 -9.25 -3.66
N GLN A 13 10.99 -9.48 -2.68
CA GLN A 13 12.43 -9.64 -2.93
C GLN A 13 12.70 -10.75 -3.94
N LEU A 14 12.06 -11.92 -3.76
CA LEU A 14 12.20 -13.03 -4.71
C LEU A 14 11.72 -12.64 -6.12
N LYS A 15 10.62 -11.89 -6.23
CA LYS A 15 10.11 -11.38 -7.52
C LYS A 15 11.06 -10.37 -8.16
N LEU A 16 11.68 -9.50 -7.39
CA LEU A 16 12.72 -8.56 -7.89
C LEU A 16 13.93 -9.33 -8.39
N LYS A 17 14.38 -10.37 -7.67
CA LYS A 17 15.48 -11.25 -8.10
C LYS A 17 15.13 -11.95 -9.42
N GLN A 18 13.95 -12.57 -9.52
CA GLN A 18 13.48 -13.22 -10.75
C GLN A 18 13.43 -12.23 -11.94
N ALA A 19 12.97 -10.99 -11.70
CA ALA A 19 12.96 -9.96 -12.72
C ALA A 19 14.39 -9.59 -13.18
N ALA A 20 15.33 -9.46 -12.26
CA ALA A 20 16.73 -9.20 -12.57
C ALA A 20 17.36 -10.33 -13.38
N GLU A 21 17.13 -11.59 -13.01
CA GLU A 21 17.56 -12.78 -13.73
C GLU A 21 16.95 -12.85 -15.15
N ALA A 22 15.72 -12.33 -15.33
CA ALA A 22 15.08 -12.17 -16.63
C ALA A 22 15.58 -10.95 -17.44
N GLY A 23 16.58 -10.22 -16.95
CA GLY A 23 17.22 -9.09 -17.63
C GLY A 23 16.70 -7.70 -17.25
N ALA A 24 15.79 -7.58 -16.31
CA ALA A 24 15.37 -6.27 -15.81
C ALA A 24 16.50 -5.59 -15.02
N LYS A 25 16.61 -4.26 -15.16
CA LYS A 25 17.52 -3.45 -14.36
C LYS A 25 16.83 -3.08 -13.05
N VAL A 26 17.25 -3.69 -11.96
CA VAL A 26 16.72 -3.40 -10.61
C VAL A 26 17.60 -2.34 -9.96
N VAL A 27 17.03 -1.20 -9.64
CA VAL A 27 17.69 -0.11 -8.92
C VAL A 27 17.06 0.00 -7.55
N LEU A 28 17.86 0.04 -6.51
CA LEU A 28 17.44 0.22 -5.13
C LEU A 28 17.83 1.62 -4.64
N ILE A 29 16.87 2.34 -4.08
CA ILE A 29 17.04 3.63 -3.42
C ILE A 29 16.57 3.48 -1.99
N ASN A 30 17.47 3.48 -1.03
CA ASN A 30 17.11 3.25 0.38
C ASN A 30 17.70 4.32 1.29
N PRO A 31 17.06 4.60 2.43
CA PRO A 31 17.66 5.38 3.50
C PRO A 31 19.01 4.78 3.93
N ALA A 32 19.97 5.63 4.26
CA ALA A 32 21.34 5.21 4.58
C ALA A 32 21.44 4.30 5.81
N GLU A 33 20.47 4.37 6.71
CA GLU A 33 20.36 3.49 7.88
C GLU A 33 19.89 2.05 7.56
N TYR A 34 19.37 1.81 6.36
CA TYR A 34 18.93 0.49 5.90
C TYR A 34 19.91 -0.07 4.88
N GLU A 35 21.10 -0.49 5.33
CA GLU A 35 22.03 -1.20 4.48
C GLU A 35 21.50 -2.60 4.15
N GLN A 36 20.91 -2.74 2.97
CA GLN A 36 20.49 -4.02 2.45
C GLN A 36 21.29 -4.36 1.21
N HIS A 37 21.92 -5.52 1.23
CA HIS A 37 22.72 -6.01 0.10
C HIS A 37 21.85 -6.87 -0.81
N PHE A 38 21.64 -6.36 -2.04
CA PHE A 38 21.00 -7.13 -3.09
C PHE A 38 22.01 -7.41 -4.19
N GLU A 39 22.58 -8.60 -4.21
CA GLU A 39 23.52 -9.02 -5.24
C GLU A 39 22.94 -8.94 -6.66
N PHE A 40 21.62 -9.01 -6.79
CA PHE A 40 20.91 -8.91 -8.06
C PHE A 40 20.61 -7.46 -8.50
N ALA A 41 20.81 -6.48 -7.64
CA ALA A 41 20.57 -5.10 -7.99
C ALA A 41 21.63 -4.58 -8.98
N SER A 42 21.18 -3.92 -10.05
CA SER A 42 22.07 -3.27 -11.01
C SER A 42 22.75 -2.03 -10.43
N LYS A 43 22.07 -1.37 -9.49
CA LYS A 43 22.56 -0.20 -8.76
C LYS A 43 21.87 -0.09 -7.40
N ILE A 44 22.63 0.33 -6.40
CA ILE A 44 22.12 0.66 -5.06
C ILE A 44 22.56 2.08 -4.75
N VAL A 45 21.64 2.92 -4.32
CA VAL A 45 21.91 4.30 -3.87
C VAL A 45 21.33 4.47 -2.47
N TYR A 46 22.18 4.87 -1.55
CA TYR A 46 21.75 5.21 -0.19
C TYR A 46 21.56 6.72 -0.06
N VAL A 47 20.38 7.12 0.37
CA VAL A 47 19.98 8.53 0.46
C VAL A 47 19.65 8.93 1.89
N LYS A 48 19.89 10.19 2.22
CA LYS A 48 19.49 10.76 3.52
C LYS A 48 18.03 11.18 3.54
N ASN A 49 17.49 11.51 2.39
CA ASN A 49 16.11 11.97 2.23
C ASN A 49 15.61 11.49 0.86
N ASP A 50 14.63 10.63 0.87
CA ASP A 50 14.04 10.02 -0.31
C ASP A 50 13.34 11.04 -1.22
N LEU A 51 12.54 11.95 -0.64
CA LEU A 51 11.85 13.00 -1.38
C LEU A 51 12.84 13.91 -2.12
N SER A 52 13.91 14.35 -1.45
CA SER A 52 14.92 15.19 -2.08
C SER A 52 15.56 14.48 -3.28
N PHE A 53 15.90 13.21 -3.11
CA PHE A 53 16.50 12.42 -4.19
C PHE A 53 15.50 12.13 -5.31
N LEU A 54 14.25 11.86 -5.01
CA LEU A 54 13.19 11.70 -6.01
C LEU A 54 12.95 13.01 -6.79
N LYS A 55 13.05 14.19 -6.16
CA LYS A 55 13.03 15.49 -6.86
C LYS A 55 14.20 15.60 -7.86
N GLU A 56 15.39 15.11 -7.50
CA GLU A 56 16.52 15.05 -8.41
C GLU A 56 16.29 14.09 -9.59
N VAL A 57 15.69 12.92 -9.34
CA VAL A 57 15.31 11.96 -10.40
C VAL A 57 14.25 12.58 -11.33
N ALA A 58 13.24 13.22 -10.78
CA ALA A 58 12.21 13.91 -11.57
C ALA A 58 12.83 15.03 -12.43
N LYS A 59 13.74 15.83 -11.86
CA LYS A 59 14.52 16.82 -12.63
C LYS A 59 15.33 16.18 -13.75
N GLY A 60 15.98 15.06 -13.47
CA GLY A 60 16.71 14.30 -14.48
C GLY A 60 15.82 13.86 -15.66
N LEU A 61 14.58 13.47 -15.42
CA LEU A 61 13.60 13.13 -16.46
C LEU A 61 13.27 14.37 -17.32
N LEU A 62 13.04 15.52 -16.69
CA LEU A 62 12.80 16.78 -17.41
C LEU A 62 14.02 17.18 -18.26
N ASP A 63 15.22 17.02 -17.73
CA ASP A 63 16.48 17.31 -18.47
C ASP A 63 16.70 16.37 -19.68
N LEU A 64 16.13 15.16 -19.63
CA LEU A 64 16.07 14.23 -20.76
C LEU A 64 14.97 14.59 -21.79
N GLY A 65 14.24 15.68 -21.58
CA GLY A 65 13.16 16.12 -22.46
C GLY A 65 11.85 15.33 -22.26
N LYS A 66 11.68 14.61 -21.15
CA LYS A 66 10.39 13.99 -20.83
C LYS A 66 9.37 15.07 -20.52
N THR A 67 8.19 14.98 -21.12
CA THR A 67 7.09 15.91 -20.97
C THR A 67 5.79 15.15 -20.82
N SER A 68 4.77 15.80 -20.25
CA SER A 68 3.43 15.27 -20.17
C SER A 68 2.41 16.27 -20.69
N LYS A 69 1.29 15.79 -21.19
CA LYS A 69 0.10 16.61 -21.51
C LYS A 69 -0.88 16.68 -20.34
N ALA A 70 -0.53 16.05 -19.21
CA ALA A 70 -1.33 16.08 -18.00
C ALA A 70 -1.45 17.50 -17.46
N GLU A 71 -2.59 17.81 -16.90
CA GLU A 71 -2.81 19.07 -16.19
C GLU A 71 -1.81 19.21 -15.05
N GLY A 72 -1.33 20.43 -14.78
CA GLY A 72 -0.34 20.71 -13.72
C GLY A 72 1.11 20.39 -14.09
N PHE A 73 1.41 19.87 -15.29
CA PHE A 73 2.79 19.56 -15.67
C PHE A 73 3.72 20.77 -15.57
N ASP A 74 3.28 21.94 -16.06
CA ASP A 74 4.10 23.16 -16.04
C ASP A 74 4.39 23.62 -14.60
N GLU A 75 3.45 23.44 -13.67
CA GLU A 75 3.65 23.76 -12.26
C GLU A 75 4.70 22.83 -11.63
N VAL A 76 4.60 21.53 -11.88
CA VAL A 76 5.58 20.55 -11.41
C VAL A 76 6.95 20.83 -11.99
N ALA A 77 7.05 21.09 -13.29
CA ALA A 77 8.31 21.43 -13.95
C ALA A 77 8.94 22.72 -13.38
N ALA A 78 8.12 23.76 -13.14
CA ALA A 78 8.56 24.99 -12.50
C ALA A 78 9.07 24.77 -11.06
N SER A 79 8.40 23.94 -10.29
CA SER A 79 8.82 23.60 -8.91
C SER A 79 10.18 22.91 -8.84
N LEU A 80 10.54 22.20 -9.89
CA LEU A 80 11.81 21.46 -10.00
C LEU A 80 12.92 22.28 -10.72
N ALA A 81 12.63 23.49 -11.17
CA ALA A 81 13.58 24.30 -11.97
C ALA A 81 14.90 24.61 -11.23
N SER A 82 14.84 24.79 -9.92
CA SER A 82 16.02 25.08 -9.06
C SER A 82 16.75 23.83 -8.58
N VAL A 83 16.17 22.64 -8.78
CA VAL A 83 16.75 21.37 -8.34
C VAL A 83 17.93 21.02 -9.25
N LYS A 84 19.01 20.58 -8.64
CA LYS A 84 20.19 20.08 -9.36
C LYS A 84 20.25 18.57 -9.22
N ALA A 85 20.06 17.86 -10.33
CA ALA A 85 20.20 16.41 -10.33
C ALA A 85 21.69 16.00 -10.25
N GLY A 86 22.00 15.19 -9.24
CA GLY A 86 23.30 14.54 -9.11
C GLY A 86 23.49 13.42 -10.16
N GLU A 87 24.69 12.87 -10.24
CA GLU A 87 25.01 11.85 -11.27
C GLU A 87 24.17 10.58 -11.08
N ASP A 88 23.97 10.10 -9.85
CA ASP A 88 23.13 8.93 -9.57
C ASP A 88 21.68 9.16 -10.00
N ALA A 89 21.14 10.33 -9.70
CA ALA A 89 19.77 10.68 -10.07
C ALA A 89 19.60 10.78 -11.60
N LYS A 90 20.56 11.35 -12.31
CA LYS A 90 20.57 11.40 -13.79
C LYS A 90 20.64 10.01 -14.41
N GLU A 91 21.51 9.14 -13.89
CA GLU A 91 21.62 7.77 -14.36
C GLU A 91 20.30 7.01 -14.16
N ILE A 92 19.68 7.13 -12.97
CA ILE A 92 18.39 6.50 -12.66
C ILE A 92 17.29 7.08 -13.55
N ALA A 93 17.24 8.38 -13.74
CA ALA A 93 16.29 9.03 -14.64
C ALA A 93 16.44 8.51 -16.08
N ALA A 94 17.68 8.32 -16.56
CA ALA A 94 17.94 7.78 -17.89
C ALA A 94 17.53 6.30 -18.00
N LEU A 95 17.85 5.48 -17.00
CA LEU A 95 17.45 4.07 -16.97
C LEU A 95 15.93 3.92 -16.97
N TYR A 96 15.25 4.66 -16.10
CA TYR A 96 13.80 4.61 -15.96
C TYR A 96 13.10 5.22 -17.17
N GLY A 97 13.45 6.45 -17.54
CA GLY A 97 12.79 7.20 -18.60
C GLY A 97 12.96 6.60 -20.00
N ASN A 98 14.01 5.83 -20.27
CA ASN A 98 14.25 5.20 -21.56
C ASN A 98 13.85 3.72 -21.60
N ALA A 99 13.39 3.16 -20.50
CA ALA A 99 12.90 1.79 -20.46
C ALA A 99 11.62 1.66 -21.31
N LYS A 100 11.43 0.49 -21.94
CA LYS A 100 10.17 0.20 -22.65
C LYS A 100 9.01 0.01 -21.67
N LYS A 101 9.32 -0.57 -20.52
CA LYS A 101 8.42 -0.80 -19.39
C LYS A 101 9.21 -0.64 -18.11
N ALA A 102 8.63 0.07 -17.15
CA ALA A 102 9.23 0.27 -15.86
C ALA A 102 8.19 0.33 -14.74
N MET A 103 8.61 -0.04 -13.56
CA MET A 103 7.76 -0.03 -12.37
C MET A 103 8.51 0.59 -11.21
N ILE A 104 7.85 1.43 -10.44
CA ILE A 104 8.34 1.89 -9.15
C ILE A 104 7.68 1.03 -8.07
N VAL A 105 8.51 0.40 -7.23
CA VAL A 105 8.05 -0.39 -6.09
C VAL A 105 8.50 0.33 -4.82
N PHE A 106 7.58 0.55 -3.90
CA PHE A 106 7.90 1.12 -2.59
C PHE A 106 7.04 0.51 -1.50
N GLN A 107 7.51 0.58 -0.27
CA GLN A 107 6.77 0.10 0.89
C GLN A 107 6.16 1.27 1.64
N GLN A 108 4.91 1.14 2.00
CA GLN A 108 4.09 2.17 2.65
C GLN A 108 4.79 2.85 3.83
N ASN A 109 5.40 2.06 4.71
CA ASN A 109 5.95 2.56 5.99
C ASN A 109 7.29 3.31 5.84
N PHE A 110 7.88 3.34 4.65
CA PHE A 110 9.20 3.91 4.42
C PHE A 110 9.19 5.09 3.46
N VAL A 111 8.02 5.52 3.01
CA VAL A 111 7.88 6.62 2.04
C VAL A 111 6.92 7.66 2.58
N THR A 112 7.32 8.94 2.54
CA THR A 112 6.44 10.03 2.94
C THR A 112 5.30 10.25 1.97
N THR A 113 4.25 10.93 2.41
CA THR A 113 3.11 11.29 1.53
C THR A 113 3.56 12.08 0.32
N GLU A 114 4.48 13.04 0.50
CA GLU A 114 5.01 13.87 -0.57
C GLU A 114 5.89 13.06 -1.54
N ALA A 115 6.67 12.11 -1.03
CA ALA A 115 7.44 11.20 -1.88
C ALA A 115 6.54 10.25 -2.68
N ALA A 116 5.47 9.73 -2.07
CA ALA A 116 4.47 8.91 -2.77
C ALA A 116 3.76 9.70 -3.89
N ALA A 117 3.42 10.97 -3.62
CA ALA A 117 2.85 11.89 -4.60
C ALA A 117 3.81 12.11 -5.78
N LEU A 118 5.08 12.40 -5.49
CA LEU A 118 6.10 12.62 -6.51
C LEU A 118 6.39 11.35 -7.32
N ILE A 119 6.32 10.16 -6.71
CA ILE A 119 6.40 8.88 -7.42
C ILE A 119 5.31 8.78 -8.49
N ALA A 120 4.08 9.21 -8.18
CA ALA A 120 3.01 9.23 -9.15
C ALA A 120 3.30 10.21 -10.29
N ASP A 121 3.76 11.42 -9.99
CA ASP A 121 4.14 12.42 -10.98
C ASP A 121 5.27 11.91 -11.88
N ILE A 122 6.31 11.27 -11.31
CA ILE A 122 7.40 10.62 -12.04
C ILE A 122 6.88 9.57 -13.03
N ALA A 123 5.96 8.72 -12.59
CA ALA A 123 5.39 7.67 -13.44
C ALA A 123 4.57 8.26 -14.61
N VAL A 124 3.81 9.33 -14.36
CA VAL A 124 3.06 10.06 -15.39
C VAL A 124 3.99 10.74 -16.39
N VAL A 125 4.98 11.51 -15.91
CA VAL A 125 5.93 12.26 -16.76
C VAL A 125 6.78 11.32 -17.61
N SER A 126 7.15 10.16 -17.07
CA SER A 126 7.93 9.17 -17.83
C SER A 126 7.09 8.35 -18.82
N GLY A 127 5.75 8.37 -18.68
CA GLY A 127 4.82 7.58 -19.50
C GLY A 127 4.71 6.12 -19.05
N HIS A 128 5.21 5.79 -17.85
CA HIS A 128 5.16 4.42 -17.31
C HIS A 128 3.89 4.19 -16.49
N ILE A 129 2.74 4.39 -17.11
CA ILE A 129 1.42 4.08 -16.56
C ILE A 129 0.50 3.57 -17.68
N GLY A 130 -0.58 2.90 -17.30
CA GLY A 130 -1.67 2.54 -18.22
C GLY A 130 -1.48 1.24 -18.99
N THR A 131 -0.38 0.53 -18.83
CA THR A 131 -0.17 -0.77 -19.46
C THR A 131 0.29 -1.82 -18.46
N PRO A 132 -0.01 -3.12 -18.66
CA PRO A 132 0.49 -4.16 -17.78
C PRO A 132 2.02 -4.14 -17.64
N ARG A 133 2.52 -4.30 -16.44
CA ARG A 133 3.95 -4.27 -16.06
C ARG A 133 4.61 -2.89 -16.17
N ASP A 134 3.80 -1.84 -16.19
CA ASP A 134 4.22 -0.45 -15.99
C ASP A 134 3.52 0.12 -14.76
N GLY A 135 4.10 1.12 -14.13
CA GLY A 135 3.45 1.92 -13.10
C GLY A 135 4.04 1.81 -11.72
N ILE A 136 3.17 1.74 -10.74
CA ILE A 136 3.52 1.85 -9.32
C ILE A 136 2.97 0.63 -8.58
N LEU A 137 3.81 0.03 -7.75
CA LEU A 137 3.42 -1.01 -6.80
C LEU A 137 3.73 -0.53 -5.39
N MET A 138 2.70 -0.16 -4.64
CA MET A 138 2.81 0.12 -3.22
C MET A 138 2.62 -1.17 -2.43
N VAL A 139 3.70 -1.61 -1.76
CA VAL A 139 3.65 -2.75 -0.86
C VAL A 139 3.07 -2.31 0.48
N LYS A 140 2.01 -2.95 0.90
CA LYS A 140 1.25 -2.57 2.09
C LYS A 140 1.80 -3.25 3.35
N ALA A 141 1.54 -2.65 4.49
CA ALA A 141 2.06 -3.13 5.78
C ALA A 141 1.45 -4.47 6.21
N LYS A 142 0.19 -4.71 5.89
CA LYS A 142 -0.57 -5.91 6.28
C LYS A 142 -1.05 -6.68 5.06
N ASN A 143 -1.21 -7.97 5.22
CA ASN A 143 -1.56 -8.91 4.15
C ASN A 143 -2.94 -8.67 3.52
N ASN A 144 -3.90 -8.10 4.27
CA ASN A 144 -5.25 -7.79 3.78
C ASN A 144 -5.57 -6.30 3.71
N SER A 145 -4.60 -5.40 3.82
CA SER A 145 -4.84 -3.96 3.72
C SER A 145 -5.52 -3.58 2.41
N GLN A 146 -5.19 -4.28 1.31
CA GLN A 146 -5.84 -4.04 0.02
C GLN A 146 -7.33 -4.40 0.07
N GLY A 147 -7.69 -5.54 0.69
CA GLY A 147 -9.09 -5.95 0.82
C GLY A 147 -9.92 -4.95 1.63
N LEU A 148 -9.38 -4.45 2.74
CA LEU A 148 -10.06 -3.44 3.55
C LEU A 148 -10.32 -2.16 2.75
N ILE A 149 -9.30 -1.66 2.02
CA ILE A 149 -9.45 -0.47 1.17
C ILE A 149 -10.52 -0.67 0.11
N ASP A 150 -10.49 -1.82 -0.56
CA ASP A 150 -11.41 -2.12 -1.65
C ASP A 150 -12.86 -2.26 -1.17
N LEU A 151 -13.06 -2.70 0.07
CA LEU A 151 -14.36 -2.72 0.76
C LEU A 151 -14.77 -1.32 1.31
N GLY A 152 -13.94 -0.29 1.11
CA GLY A 152 -14.22 1.06 1.59
C GLY A 152 -14.03 1.25 3.10
N ILE A 153 -13.40 0.28 3.77
CA ILE A 153 -13.06 0.39 5.18
C ILE A 153 -11.88 1.34 5.31
N ARG A 154 -12.08 2.44 6.03
CA ARG A 154 -11.09 3.50 6.18
C ARG A 154 -10.45 3.42 7.56
N ALA A 155 -9.15 3.64 7.60
CA ALA A 155 -8.36 3.77 8.81
C ALA A 155 -7.92 5.22 9.01
N GLY A 156 -7.62 5.59 10.25
CA GLY A 156 -7.02 6.88 10.58
C GLY A 156 -7.43 7.38 11.96
N ALA A 157 -6.67 8.34 12.48
CA ALA A 157 -6.96 8.95 13.78
C ALA A 157 -8.34 9.62 13.83
N GLU A 158 -8.87 10.08 12.69
CA GLU A 158 -10.21 10.66 12.59
C GLU A 158 -11.31 9.63 12.89
N ALA A 159 -11.10 8.35 12.57
CA ALA A 159 -12.05 7.28 12.83
C ALA A 159 -12.24 7.05 14.34
N MET A 160 -11.27 7.44 15.17
CA MET A 160 -11.32 7.29 16.64
C MET A 160 -12.00 8.46 17.33
N GLN A 161 -12.30 9.56 16.63
CA GLN A 161 -12.92 10.73 17.27
C GLN A 161 -14.35 10.43 17.74
N GLY A 162 -14.58 10.58 19.05
CA GLY A 162 -15.89 10.37 19.67
C GLY A 162 -16.30 8.90 19.82
N VAL A 163 -15.41 7.96 19.53
CA VAL A 163 -15.63 6.53 19.77
C VAL A 163 -15.67 6.29 21.27
N LYS A 164 -16.72 5.61 21.74
CA LYS A 164 -16.94 5.25 23.15
C LYS A 164 -16.77 3.76 23.42
N ALA A 165 -17.05 2.92 22.43
CA ALA A 165 -16.82 1.49 22.48
C ALA A 165 -15.95 1.06 21.32
N LEU A 166 -14.91 0.28 21.61
CA LEU A 166 -13.96 -0.22 20.63
C LEU A 166 -13.87 -1.74 20.70
N LEU A 167 -13.97 -2.39 19.56
CA LEU A 167 -13.72 -3.83 19.39
C LEU A 167 -12.44 -3.98 18.58
N VAL A 168 -11.44 -4.66 19.13
CA VAL A 168 -10.13 -4.87 18.51
C VAL A 168 -9.95 -6.35 18.21
N PHE A 169 -9.58 -6.66 16.96
CA PHE A 169 -9.37 -8.02 16.50
C PHE A 169 -7.95 -8.19 15.94
N GLY A 170 -7.08 -8.91 16.68
CA GLY A 170 -5.74 -9.27 16.25
C GLY A 170 -4.79 -8.09 16.05
N GLU A 171 -4.94 -7.03 16.82
CA GLU A 171 -4.12 -5.82 16.73
C GLU A 171 -3.79 -5.25 18.12
N ASP A 172 -2.69 -4.52 18.19
CA ASP A 172 -2.27 -3.77 19.40
C ASP A 172 -2.10 -2.29 19.01
N PRO A 173 -3.21 -1.54 18.87
CA PRO A 173 -3.15 -0.18 18.37
C PRO A 173 -2.40 0.76 19.34
N GLU A 174 -1.40 1.47 18.84
CA GLU A 174 -0.71 2.55 19.54
C GLU A 174 -1.56 3.83 19.56
N ALA A 175 -2.76 3.75 20.16
CA ALA A 175 -3.71 4.86 20.22
C ALA A 175 -4.01 5.26 21.65
N ASP A 176 -4.43 6.52 21.86
CA ASP A 176 -4.99 6.93 23.14
C ASP A 176 -6.39 6.34 23.32
N LEU A 177 -6.50 5.37 24.20
CA LEU A 177 -7.74 4.67 24.55
C LEU A 177 -8.45 5.22 25.79
N SER A 178 -7.94 6.30 26.38
CA SER A 178 -8.44 6.84 27.65
C SER A 178 -9.87 7.39 27.60
N GLY A 179 -10.38 7.70 26.40
CA GLY A 179 -11.74 8.20 26.18
C GLY A 179 -12.80 7.11 25.99
N LEU A 180 -12.41 5.84 25.98
CA LEU A 180 -13.34 4.73 25.79
C LEU A 180 -14.13 4.43 27.06
N GLU A 181 -15.41 4.11 26.89
CA GLU A 181 -16.31 3.61 27.94
C GLU A 181 -16.32 2.07 27.96
N PHE A 182 -15.92 1.43 26.84
CA PHE A 182 -15.86 -0.02 26.71
C PHE A 182 -14.79 -0.43 25.70
N LEU A 183 -13.98 -1.43 26.05
CA LEU A 183 -12.96 -2.02 25.20
C LEU A 183 -13.03 -3.54 25.22
N MET A 184 -13.26 -4.15 24.06
CA MET A 184 -13.13 -5.60 23.87
C MET A 184 -11.93 -5.89 22.96
N VAL A 185 -11.16 -6.89 23.30
CA VAL A 185 -10.03 -7.36 22.49
C VAL A 185 -10.12 -8.85 22.22
N SER A 186 -10.03 -9.25 20.95
CA SER A 186 -9.79 -10.64 20.56
C SER A 186 -8.39 -10.75 19.98
N ASP A 187 -7.52 -11.49 20.65
CA ASP A 187 -6.11 -11.66 20.21
C ASP A 187 -5.56 -13.02 20.63
N THR A 188 -4.49 -13.45 19.95
CA THR A 188 -3.74 -14.67 20.30
C THR A 188 -2.79 -14.45 21.46
N HIS A 189 -2.51 -13.21 21.81
CA HIS A 189 -1.58 -12.82 22.87
C HIS A 189 -2.20 -11.77 23.78
N MET A 190 -1.72 -11.72 25.01
CA MET A 190 -2.08 -10.67 25.97
C MET A 190 -1.27 -9.40 25.66
N THR A 191 -1.71 -8.64 24.68
CA THR A 191 -1.09 -7.38 24.25
C THR A 191 -1.24 -6.27 25.30
N GLU A 192 -0.59 -5.13 25.12
CA GLU A 192 -0.75 -3.98 26.02
C GLU A 192 -2.17 -3.40 25.95
N THR A 193 -2.83 -3.49 24.79
CA THR A 193 -4.24 -3.13 24.63
C THR A 193 -5.15 -4.14 25.33
N ALA A 194 -4.90 -5.44 25.17
CA ALA A 194 -5.66 -6.50 25.82
C ALA A 194 -5.63 -6.40 27.36
N LYS A 195 -4.50 -5.97 27.95
CA LYS A 195 -4.38 -5.77 29.39
C LYS A 195 -5.27 -4.63 29.93
N LYS A 196 -5.72 -3.73 29.07
CA LYS A 196 -6.58 -2.59 29.42
C LYS A 196 -8.06 -2.86 29.10
N ALA A 197 -8.36 -3.97 28.44
CA ALA A 197 -9.69 -4.27 27.95
C ALA A 197 -10.63 -4.70 29.09
N ASP A 198 -11.90 -4.33 28.96
CA ASP A 198 -12.99 -4.80 29.84
C ASP A 198 -13.31 -6.27 29.57
N VAL A 199 -13.16 -6.70 28.28
CA VAL A 199 -13.37 -8.08 27.84
C VAL A 199 -12.25 -8.51 26.93
N VAL A 200 -11.67 -9.68 27.21
CA VAL A 200 -10.67 -10.33 26.35
C VAL A 200 -11.19 -11.69 25.91
N ILE A 201 -11.21 -11.92 24.61
CA ILE A 201 -11.61 -13.18 23.99
C ILE A 201 -10.37 -13.78 23.32
N PRO A 202 -10.06 -15.08 23.55
CA PRO A 202 -8.98 -15.74 22.82
C PRO A 202 -9.28 -15.74 21.32
N GLY A 203 -8.36 -15.17 20.52
CA GLY A 203 -8.44 -15.15 19.06
C GLY A 203 -7.75 -16.35 18.41
N THR A 204 -8.15 -16.68 17.20
CA THR A 204 -7.48 -17.71 16.39
C THR A 204 -6.19 -17.17 15.79
N SER A 205 -5.17 -18.02 15.70
CA SER A 205 -3.92 -17.70 14.99
C SER A 205 -4.13 -17.72 13.47
N PHE A 206 -3.15 -17.20 12.73
CA PHE A 206 -3.18 -17.26 11.26
C PHE A 206 -3.20 -18.71 10.72
N ALA A 207 -2.74 -19.67 11.49
CA ALA A 207 -2.72 -21.09 11.12
C ALA A 207 -4.07 -21.78 11.37
N SER A 208 -4.90 -21.22 12.22
CA SER A 208 -6.20 -21.77 12.65
C SER A 208 -7.38 -21.01 12.06
N THR A 209 -7.12 -20.00 11.25
CA THR A 209 -8.16 -19.22 10.59
C THR A 209 -8.37 -19.66 9.16
N GLU A 210 -9.56 -19.45 8.64
CA GLU A 210 -9.87 -19.58 7.22
C GLU A 210 -10.56 -18.33 6.70
N GLY A 211 -10.61 -18.18 5.38
CA GLY A 211 -11.18 -17.02 4.73
C GLY A 211 -10.37 -16.59 3.51
N THR A 212 -10.27 -15.29 3.29
CA THR A 212 -9.57 -14.74 2.13
C THR A 212 -8.74 -13.53 2.49
N TYR A 213 -7.63 -13.35 1.78
CA TYR A 213 -6.83 -12.12 1.79
C TYR A 213 -6.73 -11.55 0.39
N THR A 214 -6.94 -10.25 0.24
CA THR A 214 -6.64 -9.55 -1.01
C THR A 214 -5.22 -8.99 -0.94
N ASN A 215 -4.33 -9.55 -1.76
CA ASN A 215 -2.92 -9.13 -1.79
C ASN A 215 -2.72 -7.77 -2.48
N THR A 216 -1.48 -7.27 -2.46
CA THR A 216 -1.10 -6.00 -3.10
C THR A 216 -1.38 -5.96 -4.61
N GLU A 217 -1.40 -7.13 -5.29
CA GLU A 217 -1.78 -7.24 -6.71
C GLU A 217 -3.29 -7.29 -6.91
N ARG A 218 -4.09 -7.11 -5.87
CA ARG A 218 -5.57 -7.26 -5.87
C ARG A 218 -6.05 -8.66 -6.22
N ARG A 219 -5.27 -9.67 -5.88
CA ARG A 219 -5.71 -11.07 -5.98
C ARG A 219 -6.34 -11.51 -4.68
N LEU A 220 -7.56 -12.00 -4.77
CA LEU A 220 -8.22 -12.70 -3.68
C LEU A 220 -7.57 -14.08 -3.51
N GLN A 221 -6.97 -14.32 -2.36
CA GLN A 221 -6.25 -15.55 -2.05
C GLN A 221 -6.95 -16.29 -0.91
N PRO A 222 -7.46 -17.51 -1.14
CA PRO A 222 -8.08 -18.28 -0.08
C PRO A 222 -7.04 -18.76 0.92
N VAL A 223 -7.39 -18.68 2.18
CA VAL A 223 -6.65 -19.23 3.32
C VAL A 223 -7.45 -20.36 3.90
N ARG A 224 -6.80 -21.48 4.16
CA ARG A 224 -7.42 -22.67 4.74
C ARG A 224 -6.83 -22.92 6.12
N GLN A 225 -7.68 -23.27 7.04
CA GLN A 225 -7.27 -23.70 8.37
C GLN A 225 -6.28 -24.88 8.27
N ALA A 226 -5.11 -24.74 8.85
CA ALA A 226 -4.07 -25.76 8.86
C ALA A 226 -3.97 -26.48 10.22
N VAL A 227 -4.37 -25.83 11.30
CA VAL A 227 -4.26 -26.33 12.68
C VAL A 227 -5.59 -26.09 13.39
N ASN A 228 -6.06 -27.06 14.16
CA ASN A 228 -7.16 -26.86 15.10
C ASN A 228 -6.60 -26.30 16.41
N GLU A 229 -7.11 -25.17 16.84
CA GLU A 229 -6.87 -24.61 18.17
C GLU A 229 -8.10 -24.80 19.05
N GLU A 230 -7.88 -24.95 20.37
CA GLU A 230 -8.97 -25.03 21.34
C GLU A 230 -9.59 -23.67 21.64
N VAL A 231 -9.80 -22.86 20.60
CA VAL A 231 -10.44 -21.55 20.67
C VAL A 231 -11.89 -21.70 20.23
N SER A 232 -12.80 -21.08 20.94
CA SER A 232 -14.23 -21.29 20.71
C SER A 232 -14.72 -20.68 19.42
N PHE A 233 -14.20 -19.47 19.03
CA PHE A 233 -14.68 -18.71 17.88
C PHE A 233 -13.55 -18.02 17.12
N SER A 234 -13.71 -17.92 15.80
CA SER A 234 -12.91 -17.03 14.97
C SER A 234 -13.43 -15.58 15.08
N ASN A 235 -12.62 -14.63 14.60
CA ASN A 235 -12.99 -13.21 14.71
C ASN A 235 -14.28 -12.86 13.96
N TRP A 236 -14.57 -13.50 12.82
CA TRP A 236 -15.81 -13.25 12.09
C TRP A 236 -17.03 -13.84 12.81
N GLU A 237 -16.90 -15.02 13.46
CA GLU A 237 -17.95 -15.62 14.27
C GLU A 237 -18.28 -14.75 15.49
N ILE A 238 -17.25 -14.20 16.16
CA ILE A 238 -17.45 -13.24 17.26
C ILE A 238 -18.24 -12.01 16.76
N ALA A 239 -17.88 -11.49 15.58
CA ALA A 239 -18.58 -10.35 14.99
C ALA A 239 -20.03 -10.68 14.63
N ALA A 240 -20.30 -11.87 14.08
CA ALA A 240 -21.65 -12.32 13.74
C ALA A 240 -22.52 -12.54 14.99
N GLU A 241 -21.97 -13.15 16.05
CA GLU A 241 -22.67 -13.32 17.31
C GLU A 241 -23.00 -11.99 17.99
N LEU A 242 -22.08 -11.04 17.98
CA LEU A 242 -22.34 -9.69 18.48
C LEU A 242 -23.42 -8.99 17.66
N ALA A 243 -23.38 -9.09 16.34
CA ALA A 243 -24.41 -8.55 15.46
C ALA A 243 -25.78 -9.13 15.79
N HIS A 244 -25.87 -10.45 15.98
CA HIS A 244 -27.11 -11.14 16.38
C HIS A 244 -27.65 -10.61 17.71
N MET A 245 -26.78 -10.37 18.69
CA MET A 245 -27.17 -9.78 19.99
C MET A 245 -27.76 -8.36 19.84
N PHE A 246 -27.33 -7.62 18.81
CA PHE A 246 -27.84 -6.29 18.46
C PHE A 246 -28.98 -6.31 17.44
N GLU A 247 -29.57 -7.49 17.18
CA GLU A 247 -30.64 -7.68 16.19
C GLU A 247 -30.25 -7.24 14.76
N VAL A 248 -28.95 -7.33 14.43
CA VAL A 248 -28.41 -7.11 13.08
C VAL A 248 -28.27 -8.46 12.39
N GLU A 249 -28.86 -8.59 11.21
CA GLU A 249 -28.76 -9.81 10.42
C GLU A 249 -27.36 -9.93 9.81
N MET A 250 -26.66 -11.00 10.14
CA MET A 250 -25.44 -11.50 9.50
C MET A 250 -25.63 -12.99 9.22
N PRO A 251 -26.30 -13.36 8.12
CA PRO A 251 -26.72 -14.75 7.85
C PRO A 251 -25.58 -15.56 7.22
N TYR A 252 -24.44 -15.63 7.92
CA TYR A 252 -23.28 -16.39 7.45
C TYR A 252 -23.15 -17.67 8.25
N ASP A 253 -23.18 -18.81 7.56
CA ASP A 253 -22.89 -20.12 8.13
C ASP A 253 -21.39 -20.44 8.08
N ASP A 254 -20.69 -19.87 7.10
CA ASP A 254 -19.25 -20.05 6.93
C ASP A 254 -18.59 -18.87 6.18
N THR A 255 -17.26 -18.96 5.99
CA THR A 255 -16.50 -17.93 5.27
C THR A 255 -16.79 -17.87 3.76
N TYR A 256 -17.46 -18.90 3.21
CA TYR A 256 -17.89 -18.88 1.82
C TYR A 256 -19.06 -17.90 1.63
N ASP A 257 -20.03 -17.87 2.56
CA ASP A 257 -21.14 -16.92 2.51
C ASP A 257 -20.65 -15.47 2.56
N ILE A 258 -19.67 -15.20 3.43
CA ILE A 258 -19.00 -13.89 3.49
C ILE A 258 -18.33 -13.58 2.14
N SER A 259 -17.68 -14.57 1.53
CA SER A 259 -17.01 -14.39 0.23
C SER A 259 -18.01 -14.12 -0.88
N VAL A 260 -19.20 -14.70 -0.85
CA VAL A 260 -20.29 -14.44 -1.82
C VAL A 260 -20.76 -12.99 -1.71
N GLU A 261 -20.99 -12.49 -0.49
CA GLU A 261 -21.37 -11.09 -0.30
C GLU A 261 -20.24 -10.13 -0.73
N MET A 262 -18.99 -10.44 -0.40
CA MET A 262 -17.83 -9.68 -0.87
C MET A 262 -17.76 -9.67 -2.41
N ASP A 263 -18.05 -10.77 -3.06
CA ASP A 263 -18.06 -10.87 -4.52
C ASP A 263 -19.12 -9.95 -5.14
N ASP A 264 -20.29 -9.84 -4.54
CA ASP A 264 -21.35 -8.93 -5.01
C ASP A 264 -20.94 -7.46 -4.86
N GLN A 265 -20.24 -7.11 -3.79
CA GLN A 265 -19.71 -5.77 -3.54
C GLN A 265 -18.49 -5.44 -4.39
N LEU A 266 -17.65 -6.45 -4.64
CA LEU A 266 -16.37 -6.33 -5.33
C LEU A 266 -16.35 -7.08 -6.68
N TYR A 267 -17.53 -7.25 -7.34
CA TYR A 267 -17.67 -8.07 -8.55
C TYR A 267 -16.66 -7.71 -9.64
N LYS A 268 -16.21 -6.46 -9.72
CA LYS A 268 -15.15 -6.02 -10.64
C LYS A 268 -13.80 -6.72 -10.42
N TYR A 269 -13.58 -7.37 -9.28
CA TYR A 269 -12.42 -8.21 -9.04
C TYR A 269 -12.59 -9.62 -9.58
N LYS A 270 -13.81 -10.14 -9.56
CA LYS A 270 -14.14 -11.52 -9.93
C LYS A 270 -14.09 -11.76 -11.44
N TYR A 271 -14.49 -10.77 -12.23
CA TYR A 271 -14.66 -10.89 -13.67
C TYR A 271 -13.70 -10.06 -14.50
N ALA A 272 -12.93 -9.18 -13.85
CA ALA A 272 -11.96 -8.36 -14.56
C ALA A 272 -10.74 -9.22 -14.93
N GLU A 273 -10.42 -9.29 -16.21
CA GLU A 273 -9.06 -9.67 -16.61
C GLU A 273 -8.07 -8.70 -15.99
N VAL A 274 -6.79 -9.14 -15.80
CA VAL A 274 -5.75 -8.35 -15.11
C VAL A 274 -5.63 -6.91 -15.65
N GLY A 275 -6.03 -6.63 -16.88
CA GLY A 275 -6.09 -5.29 -17.46
C GLY A 275 -7.31 -4.47 -17.04
N GLU A 276 -8.40 -5.09 -16.58
CA GLU A 276 -9.63 -4.43 -16.16
C GLU A 276 -9.64 -4.13 -14.65
N ILE A 277 -8.94 -4.95 -13.85
CA ILE A 277 -8.76 -4.71 -12.41
C ILE A 277 -8.12 -3.35 -12.14
N PHE A 278 -7.31 -2.85 -13.07
CA PHE A 278 -6.68 -1.53 -13.01
C PHE A 278 -7.45 -0.44 -13.73
N GLY A 279 -8.74 -0.69 -14.05
CA GLY A 279 -9.64 0.37 -14.50
C GLY A 279 -9.36 0.89 -15.91
N GLY A 280 -9.19 0.00 -16.88
CA GLY A 280 -9.02 0.40 -18.27
C GLY A 280 -7.63 0.97 -18.58
N VAL A 281 -7.41 1.30 -19.83
CA VAL A 281 -6.16 1.98 -20.24
C VAL A 281 -6.15 3.36 -19.60
N LEU A 282 -5.27 3.55 -18.60
CA LEU A 282 -5.04 4.86 -18.02
C LEU A 282 -4.43 5.76 -19.11
N ALA A 283 -5.13 6.80 -19.50
CA ALA A 283 -4.62 7.79 -20.46
C ALA A 283 -3.71 8.78 -19.72
N PRO A 284 -2.38 8.74 -19.92
CA PRO A 284 -1.44 9.60 -19.16
C PRO A 284 -1.76 11.10 -19.25
N GLU A 285 -2.37 11.51 -20.36
CA GLU A 285 -2.79 12.88 -20.58
C GLU A 285 -3.98 13.34 -19.71
N LYS A 286 -4.68 12.42 -19.07
CA LYS A 286 -5.78 12.71 -18.14
C LYS A 286 -5.35 12.73 -16.69
N ALA A 287 -4.06 12.53 -16.41
CA ALA A 287 -3.51 12.67 -15.08
C ALA A 287 -3.50 14.14 -14.64
N GLU A 288 -3.59 14.39 -13.35
CA GLU A 288 -3.45 15.71 -12.74
C GLU A 288 -2.17 15.74 -11.91
N LEU A 289 -1.17 16.52 -12.34
CA LEU A 289 0.10 16.67 -11.66
C LEU A 289 0.05 17.84 -10.68
N LYS A 290 0.68 17.69 -9.52
CA LYS A 290 0.73 18.73 -8.49
C LYS A 290 2.16 18.82 -7.92
N ALA A 291 2.68 20.03 -7.84
CA ALA A 291 3.95 20.26 -7.18
C ALA A 291 3.90 19.82 -5.71
N VAL A 292 4.96 19.18 -5.25
CA VAL A 292 5.07 18.72 -3.87
C VAL A 292 5.98 19.68 -3.08
N GLY A 293 5.54 20.02 -1.86
CA GLY A 293 6.29 20.81 -0.90
C GLY A 293 7.51 20.08 -0.32
N ASP A 294 8.08 20.62 0.72
CA ASP A 294 9.11 19.93 1.51
C ASP A 294 8.43 18.94 2.46
N ALA A 295 8.99 17.73 2.57
CA ALA A 295 8.45 16.72 3.46
C ALA A 295 8.49 17.21 4.90
N LYS A 296 7.34 17.23 5.53
CA LYS A 296 7.24 17.11 6.98
C LYS A 296 7.47 15.62 7.26
N PHE A 297 8.28 15.28 8.24
CA PHE A 297 8.65 13.90 8.60
C PHE A 297 7.56 12.89 8.26
N ALA A 298 7.99 11.69 7.79
CA ALA A 298 7.06 10.60 7.54
C ALA A 298 6.12 10.47 8.74
N ASP A 299 4.83 10.66 8.51
CA ASP A 299 3.84 10.30 9.49
C ASP A 299 3.76 8.77 9.47
N PRO A 300 4.32 8.07 10.48
CA PRO A 300 4.24 6.61 10.54
C PRO A 300 2.79 6.13 10.63
N MET A 301 1.87 7.05 10.91
CA MET A 301 0.42 6.86 10.95
C MET A 301 -0.27 7.26 9.64
N ALA A 302 0.46 7.69 8.59
CA ALA A 302 -0.15 7.90 7.29
C ALA A 302 -0.80 6.59 6.85
N SER A 303 -2.11 6.53 6.91
CA SER A 303 -2.84 5.31 6.60
C SER A 303 -2.57 4.90 5.16
N THR A 304 -2.63 3.61 4.89
CA THR A 304 -2.53 3.08 3.52
C THR A 304 -3.48 3.80 2.58
N ASP A 305 -4.68 4.14 3.06
CA ASP A 305 -5.69 4.91 2.34
C ASP A 305 -5.21 6.30 1.95
N HIS A 306 -4.54 7.00 2.87
CA HIS A 306 -4.06 8.35 2.59
C HIS A 306 -3.03 8.34 1.45
N LEU A 307 -2.05 7.44 1.50
CA LEU A 307 -1.05 7.30 0.42
C LEU A 307 -1.69 6.85 -0.89
N MET A 308 -2.64 5.92 -0.85
CA MET A 308 -3.39 5.49 -2.03
C MET A 308 -4.20 6.63 -2.64
N ASN A 309 -4.86 7.44 -1.82
CA ASN A 309 -5.63 8.59 -2.29
C ASN A 309 -4.72 9.64 -2.93
N VAL A 310 -3.58 9.96 -2.31
CA VAL A 310 -2.60 10.92 -2.84
C VAL A 310 -2.05 10.48 -4.20
N ILE A 311 -1.83 9.19 -4.39
CA ILE A 311 -1.43 8.62 -5.67
C ILE A 311 -2.61 8.64 -6.66
N ALA A 312 -3.79 8.21 -6.22
CA ALA A 312 -4.98 8.12 -7.06
C ALA A 312 -5.49 9.49 -7.55
N GLU A 313 -5.27 10.56 -6.77
CA GLU A 313 -5.58 11.92 -7.20
C GLU A 313 -4.75 12.38 -8.40
N ARG A 314 -3.56 11.81 -8.59
CA ARG A 314 -2.63 12.16 -9.68
C ARG A 314 -2.74 11.24 -10.88
N LEU A 315 -3.20 10.02 -10.66
CA LEU A 315 -3.38 9.07 -11.75
C LEU A 315 -4.67 9.36 -12.51
N PRO A 316 -4.69 9.12 -13.82
CA PRO A 316 -5.89 9.31 -14.61
C PRO A 316 -7.01 8.40 -14.10
N LYS A 317 -8.20 8.95 -13.99
CA LYS A 317 -9.38 8.15 -13.67
C LYS A 317 -9.67 7.19 -14.82
N PRO A 318 -10.13 5.95 -14.55
CA PRO A 318 -10.57 5.03 -15.59
C PRO A 318 -11.63 5.69 -16.45
N VAL A 319 -11.57 5.48 -17.75
CA VAL A 319 -12.54 5.98 -18.72
C VAL A 319 -13.79 5.11 -18.71
#